data_fce94d966f2c0f77859a57ed6d3c78b1
#
_entry.id   fce94d966f2c0f77859a57ed6d3c78b1
#
_cell.length_a   1.000
_cell.length_b   1.000
_cell.length_c   1.000
_cell.angle_alpha   90.00
_cell.angle_beta   90.00
_cell.angle_gamma   90.00
#
_symmetry.space_group_name_H-M   'P 1'
#
loop_
_entity.id
_entity.type
_entity.pdbx_description
1 polymer ?
#
loop_
_entity_poly.entity_id
_entity_poly.type
_entity_poly.pdbx_seq_one_letter_code
_entity_poly.pdbx_strand_id
1 'polypeptide(L)'
;MKWKFLVLAASLFALATLGAAQNQAAPRDQPSARSQERIQKEVRHELLMLPWFGVFDNIAFKVDGYNVTLLGKVVRPSLKSDAENVVKHIEGVEHVDNQIEVLPTSPMDDQLRIQLFRAIYGYEPLQKYALGVQKPIRIIVKNGHVNLEGVVDNDADKNLVNIRANSVPGIFSVTNNLQVVPSK
;
A
#
# COMPACT_ATOMS: atom_id res chain seq x y z
N MET A 1 25.72 -54.70 -63.96
CA MET A 1 25.21 -54.18 -65.29
C MET A 1 24.94 -52.68 -65.09
N LYS A 2 25.84 -51.88 -65.64
CA LYS A 2 25.60 -50.64 -66.43
C LYS A 2 24.76 -49.57 -65.74
N TRP A 3 25.13 -48.38 -65.57
CA TRP A 3 25.95 -47.36 -66.27
C TRP A 3 25.43 -45.96 -65.75
N LYS A 4 26.32 -45.09 -65.24
CA LYS A 4 26.75 -43.80 -65.84
C LYS A 4 25.60 -42.74 -65.97
N PHE A 5 25.72 -41.52 -65.62
CA PHE A 5 26.60 -40.35 -65.77
C PHE A 5 25.94 -39.21 -64.97
N LEU A 6 26.63 -38.49 -64.11
CA LEU A 6 27.23 -37.17 -64.34
C LEU A 6 26.29 -36.11 -64.97
N VAL A 7 26.01 -35.05 -64.23
CA VAL A 7 26.23 -33.66 -64.72
C VAL A 7 26.10 -32.68 -63.52
N LEU A 8 27.12 -31.88 -63.43
CA LEU A 8 27.34 -30.71 -62.57
C LEU A 8 26.36 -29.57 -62.97
N ALA A 9 25.79 -28.87 -62.04
CA ALA A 9 25.39 -27.48 -62.22
C ALA A 9 25.45 -26.73 -60.93
N ALA A 10 26.51 -25.97 -60.78
CA ALA A 10 26.67 -24.96 -59.74
C ALA A 10 25.75 -23.80 -60.07
N SER A 11 24.89 -23.42 -59.14
CA SER A 11 24.26 -22.11 -59.14
C SER A 11 24.39 -21.50 -57.78
N LEU A 12 25.31 -20.53 -57.68
CA LEU A 12 25.42 -19.59 -56.57
C LEU A 12 24.11 -18.80 -56.44
N PHE A 13 23.37 -19.02 -55.37
CA PHE A 13 22.38 -18.05 -54.93
C PHE A 13 22.91 -17.40 -53.65
N ALA A 14 23.47 -16.21 -53.83
CA ALA A 14 23.76 -15.29 -52.73
C ALA A 14 22.42 -14.74 -52.22
N LEU A 15 21.88 -15.30 -51.14
CA LEU A 15 20.82 -14.66 -50.37
C LEU A 15 21.47 -13.61 -49.47
N ALA A 16 21.30 -12.36 -49.88
CA ALA A 16 21.51 -11.24 -48.98
C ALA A 16 20.44 -11.29 -47.86
N THR A 17 20.80 -11.75 -46.71
CA THR A 17 19.98 -11.58 -45.50
C THR A 17 20.04 -10.12 -45.12
N LEU A 18 18.98 -9.35 -45.43
CA LEU A 18 18.71 -8.08 -44.76
C LEU A 18 18.52 -8.39 -43.28
N GLY A 19 19.55 -8.06 -42.50
CA GLY A 19 19.44 -8.04 -41.06
C GLY A 19 18.40 -6.99 -40.69
N ALA A 20 17.18 -7.44 -40.37
CA ALA A 20 16.26 -6.65 -39.61
C ALA A 20 16.91 -6.41 -38.27
N ALA A 21 17.44 -5.20 -38.04
CA ALA A 21 17.83 -4.72 -36.75
C ALA A 21 16.56 -4.73 -35.90
N GLN A 22 16.36 -5.82 -35.15
CA GLN A 22 15.42 -5.85 -34.05
C GLN A 22 15.90 -4.82 -33.07
N ASN A 23 15.21 -3.71 -33.03
CA ASN A 23 15.34 -2.70 -31.99
C ASN A 23 14.83 -3.34 -30.67
N GLN A 24 15.67 -4.22 -30.08
CA GLN A 24 15.44 -4.70 -28.74
C GLN A 24 15.64 -3.48 -27.84
N ALA A 25 14.52 -2.89 -27.42
CA ALA A 25 14.53 -1.97 -26.31
C ALA A 25 15.33 -2.66 -25.21
N ALA A 26 16.44 -2.02 -24.77
CA ALA A 26 17.26 -2.53 -23.70
C ALA A 26 16.34 -2.95 -22.52
N PRO A 27 16.58 -4.10 -21.87
CA PRO A 27 15.81 -4.48 -20.71
C PRO A 27 15.89 -3.30 -19.74
N ARG A 28 14.75 -2.69 -19.42
CA ARG A 28 14.70 -1.66 -18.38
C ARG A 28 15.28 -2.31 -17.15
N ASP A 29 16.35 -1.74 -16.62
CA ASP A 29 17.04 -2.24 -15.44
C ASP A 29 15.99 -2.51 -14.35
N GLN A 30 15.75 -3.79 -14.08
CA GLN A 30 14.86 -4.14 -12.97
C GLN A 30 15.55 -3.68 -11.69
N PRO A 31 14.83 -2.96 -10.81
CA PRO A 31 15.43 -2.44 -9.61
C PRO A 31 15.99 -3.60 -8.78
N SER A 32 17.21 -3.43 -8.30
CA SER A 32 17.81 -4.41 -7.40
C SER A 32 16.94 -4.55 -6.14
N ALA A 33 16.99 -5.71 -5.49
CA ALA A 33 16.27 -5.92 -4.23
C ALA A 33 16.60 -4.83 -3.18
N ARG A 34 17.85 -4.35 -3.17
CA ARG A 34 18.31 -3.26 -2.29
C ARG A 34 17.65 -1.91 -2.62
N SER A 35 17.46 -1.58 -3.89
CA SER A 35 16.80 -0.33 -4.28
C SER A 35 15.31 -0.37 -3.93
N GLN A 36 14.65 -1.49 -4.09
CA GLN A 36 13.25 -1.65 -3.67
C GLN A 36 13.09 -1.54 -2.14
N GLU A 37 13.97 -2.18 -1.38
CA GLU A 37 13.96 -2.08 0.09
C GLU A 37 14.19 -0.63 0.57
N ARG A 38 15.11 0.10 -0.06
CA ARG A 38 15.34 1.52 0.21
C ARG A 38 14.07 2.34 -0.05
N ILE A 39 13.47 2.18 -1.23
CA ILE A 39 12.22 2.88 -1.57
C ILE A 39 11.12 2.55 -0.55
N GLN A 40 10.92 1.28 -0.19
CA GLN A 40 9.93 0.89 0.81
C GLN A 40 10.15 1.56 2.16
N LYS A 41 11.41 1.64 2.60
CA LYS A 41 11.77 2.28 3.88
C LYS A 41 11.50 3.79 3.84
N GLU A 42 11.90 4.47 2.75
CA GLU A 42 11.69 5.90 2.58
C GLU A 42 10.22 6.25 2.44
N VAL A 43 9.46 5.52 1.61
CA VAL A 43 8.01 5.71 1.48
C VAL A 43 7.32 5.57 2.83
N ARG A 44 7.67 4.54 3.60
CA ARG A 44 7.10 4.36 4.95
C ARG A 44 7.43 5.53 5.86
N HIS A 45 8.67 6.01 5.82
CA HIS A 45 9.12 7.14 6.65
C HIS A 45 8.34 8.40 6.30
N GLU A 46 8.31 8.78 5.02
CA GLU A 46 7.65 10.00 4.56
C GLU A 46 6.14 10.00 4.86
N LEU A 47 5.47 8.86 4.64
CA LEU A 47 4.04 8.75 4.95
C LEU A 47 3.74 8.86 6.45
N LEU A 48 4.62 8.36 7.31
CA LEU A 48 4.46 8.48 8.77
C LEU A 48 4.73 9.89 9.28
N MET A 49 5.53 10.69 8.54
CA MET A 49 5.86 12.08 8.89
C MET A 49 4.86 13.09 8.33
N LEU A 50 3.86 12.65 7.58
CA LEU A 50 2.84 13.54 7.04
C LEU A 50 2.15 14.35 8.13
N PRO A 51 2.04 15.68 7.97
CA PRO A 51 1.27 16.52 8.89
C PRO A 51 -0.19 16.06 8.88
N TRP A 52 -0.80 16.05 10.06
CA TRP A 52 -2.22 15.68 10.25
C TRP A 52 -2.57 14.20 9.99
N PHE A 53 -1.59 13.34 9.71
CA PHE A 53 -1.82 11.91 9.63
C PHE A 53 -2.17 11.36 11.02
N GLY A 54 -3.42 10.99 11.21
CA GLY A 54 -3.99 10.68 12.51
C GLY A 54 -4.55 9.27 12.63
N VAL A 55 -5.13 9.01 13.78
CA VAL A 55 -5.75 7.72 14.12
C VAL A 55 -6.95 7.37 13.23
N PHE A 56 -7.56 8.37 12.60
CA PHE A 56 -8.72 8.22 11.73
C PHE A 56 -8.36 8.08 10.24
N ASP A 57 -7.06 7.97 9.96
CA ASP A 57 -6.52 7.81 8.63
C ASP A 57 -5.78 6.47 8.54
N ASN A 58 -5.89 5.79 7.42
CA ASN A 58 -5.10 4.61 7.11
C ASN A 58 -4.51 4.76 5.72
N ILE A 59 -3.19 4.78 5.62
CA ILE A 59 -2.46 4.82 4.36
C ILE A 59 -1.59 3.58 4.29
N ALA A 60 -1.76 2.82 3.24
CA ALA A 60 -0.94 1.68 2.88
C ALA A 60 -0.27 1.93 1.53
N PHE A 61 0.77 1.22 1.23
CA PHE A 61 1.45 1.32 -0.06
C PHE A 61 1.99 -0.02 -0.53
N LYS A 62 2.16 -0.12 -1.83
CA LYS A 62 2.81 -1.24 -2.51
C LYS A 62 3.89 -0.66 -3.41
N VAL A 63 5.08 -1.26 -3.38
CA VAL A 63 6.18 -0.93 -4.28
C VAL A 63 6.35 -2.08 -5.27
N ASP A 64 6.32 -1.75 -6.54
CA ASP A 64 6.56 -2.66 -7.64
C ASP A 64 7.61 -2.04 -8.58
N GLY A 65 8.83 -2.49 -8.44
CA GLY A 65 9.94 -1.86 -9.12
C GLY A 65 10.19 -0.43 -8.63
N TYR A 66 10.06 0.52 -9.54
CA TYR A 66 10.13 1.96 -9.28
C TYR A 66 8.73 2.62 -9.18
N ASN A 67 7.66 1.80 -9.25
CA ASN A 67 6.30 2.28 -9.15
C ASN A 67 5.77 2.10 -7.74
N VAL A 68 5.06 3.11 -7.22
CA VAL A 68 4.44 3.08 -5.91
C VAL A 68 2.94 3.27 -6.06
N THR A 69 2.16 2.32 -5.54
CA THR A 69 0.71 2.44 -5.42
C THR A 69 0.36 2.82 -4.00
N LEU A 70 -0.32 3.93 -3.81
CA LEU A 70 -0.84 4.38 -2.52
C LEU A 70 -2.30 3.94 -2.38
N LEU A 71 -2.63 3.36 -1.26
CA LEU A 71 -3.93 2.78 -0.94
C LEU A 71 -4.40 3.26 0.42
N GLY A 72 -5.70 3.15 0.68
CA GLY A 72 -6.25 3.42 2.00
C GLY A 72 -7.32 4.48 2.02
N LYS A 73 -7.57 5.03 3.22
CA LYS A 73 -8.67 5.98 3.44
C LYS A 73 -8.21 7.09 4.37
N VAL A 74 -8.53 8.33 4.02
CA VAL A 74 -8.17 9.52 4.80
C VAL A 74 -9.39 10.42 4.99
N VAL A 75 -9.40 11.14 6.11
CA VAL A 75 -10.47 12.10 6.41
C VAL A 75 -10.26 13.40 5.63
N ARG A 76 -9.00 13.81 5.42
CA ARG A 76 -8.67 15.10 4.81
C ARG A 76 -8.21 14.95 3.37
N PRO A 77 -8.78 15.69 2.41
CA PRO A 77 -8.33 15.68 1.01
C PRO A 77 -6.85 16.05 0.86
N SER A 78 -6.33 16.96 1.70
CA SER A 78 -4.91 17.35 1.68
C SER A 78 -3.98 16.17 1.91
N LEU A 79 -4.32 15.25 2.84
CA LEU A 79 -3.49 14.06 3.08
C LEU A 79 -3.30 13.17 1.86
N LYS A 80 -4.33 13.07 0.99
CA LYS A 80 -4.22 12.35 -0.27
C LYS A 80 -3.18 13.00 -1.18
N SER A 81 -3.25 14.32 -1.32
CA SER A 81 -2.32 15.10 -2.17
C SER A 81 -0.91 15.11 -1.58
N ASP A 82 -0.80 15.30 -0.26
CA ASP A 82 0.49 15.36 0.43
C ASP A 82 1.21 14.00 0.37
N ALA A 83 0.48 12.90 0.55
CA ALA A 83 1.04 11.55 0.40
C ALA A 83 1.62 11.30 -0.99
N GLU A 84 0.91 11.71 -2.05
CA GLU A 84 1.40 11.61 -3.41
C GLU A 84 2.64 12.47 -3.63
N ASN A 85 2.61 13.71 -3.14
CA ASN A 85 3.70 14.66 -3.32
C ASN A 85 4.99 14.19 -2.64
N VAL A 86 4.94 13.73 -1.39
CA VAL A 86 6.16 13.28 -0.71
C VAL A 86 6.74 12.04 -1.37
N VAL A 87 5.90 11.10 -1.81
CA VAL A 87 6.35 9.87 -2.47
C VAL A 87 6.95 10.13 -3.85
N LYS A 88 6.40 11.08 -4.61
CA LYS A 88 6.97 11.48 -5.92
C LYS A 88 8.39 12.05 -5.84
N HIS A 89 8.78 12.61 -4.70
CA HIS A 89 10.10 13.20 -4.51
C HIS A 89 11.16 12.21 -4.00
N ILE A 90 10.76 10.96 -3.73
CA ILE A 90 11.70 9.91 -3.29
C ILE A 90 12.56 9.49 -4.48
N GLU A 91 13.88 9.49 -4.29
CA GLU A 91 14.82 9.07 -5.29
C GLU A 91 14.57 7.61 -5.73
N GLY A 92 14.42 7.40 -7.03
CA GLY A 92 14.14 6.09 -7.64
C GLY A 92 12.66 5.78 -7.76
N VAL A 93 11.74 6.64 -7.35
CA VAL A 93 10.31 6.52 -7.67
C VAL A 93 10.06 7.16 -9.03
N GLU A 94 9.57 6.38 -9.99
CA GLU A 94 9.25 6.86 -11.34
C GLU A 94 7.77 7.20 -11.51
N HIS A 95 6.91 6.41 -10.86
CA HIS A 95 5.47 6.60 -10.97
C HIS A 95 4.77 6.36 -9.64
N VAL A 96 3.77 7.21 -9.34
CA VAL A 96 2.90 7.08 -8.16
C VAL A 96 1.45 6.97 -8.62
N ASP A 97 0.82 5.84 -8.31
CA ASP A 97 -0.61 5.63 -8.49
C ASP A 97 -1.32 5.86 -7.15
N ASN A 98 -2.06 6.96 -7.06
CA ASN A 98 -2.71 7.38 -5.82
C ASN A 98 -4.18 6.95 -5.78
N GLN A 99 -4.44 5.78 -5.22
CA GLN A 99 -5.76 5.19 -5.00
C GLN A 99 -6.33 5.47 -3.60
N ILE A 100 -5.77 6.43 -2.85
CA ILE A 100 -6.30 6.81 -1.54
C ILE A 100 -7.72 7.38 -1.71
N GLU A 101 -8.66 6.81 -0.96
CA GLU A 101 -10.04 7.29 -0.87
C GLU A 101 -10.14 8.42 0.17
N VAL A 102 -10.75 9.53 -0.19
CA VAL A 102 -11.12 10.58 0.75
C VAL A 102 -12.51 10.26 1.30
N LEU A 103 -12.61 10.11 2.62
CA LEU A 103 -13.87 9.81 3.29
C LEU A 103 -14.84 10.99 3.17
N PRO A 104 -16.14 10.73 2.99
CA PRO A 104 -17.15 11.79 2.93
C PRO A 104 -17.21 12.56 4.24
N THR A 105 -17.48 13.85 4.16
CA THR A 105 -17.73 14.70 5.33
C THR A 105 -19.07 14.31 5.94
N SER A 106 -19.05 13.86 7.20
CA SER A 106 -20.24 13.42 7.91
C SER A 106 -20.11 13.74 9.40
N PRO A 107 -20.92 14.66 9.95
CA PRO A 107 -20.91 14.97 11.38
C PRO A 107 -21.21 13.73 12.26
N MET A 108 -22.04 12.80 11.77
CA MET A 108 -22.33 11.57 12.47
C MET A 108 -21.08 10.67 12.54
N ASP A 109 -20.38 10.49 11.42
CA ASP A 109 -19.16 9.69 11.40
C ASP A 109 -18.05 10.33 12.28
N ASP A 110 -17.99 11.67 12.33
CA ASP A 110 -17.03 12.38 13.19
C ASP A 110 -17.33 12.14 14.68
N GLN A 111 -18.60 12.14 15.06
CA GLN A 111 -19.00 11.78 16.42
C GLN A 111 -18.64 10.31 16.74
N LEU A 112 -18.91 9.38 15.82
CA LEU A 112 -18.55 7.98 15.98
C LEU A 112 -17.02 7.79 16.10
N ARG A 113 -16.21 8.50 15.32
CA ARG A 113 -14.75 8.50 15.44
C ARG A 113 -14.29 8.86 16.85
N ILE A 114 -14.84 9.94 17.42
CA ILE A 114 -14.49 10.41 18.76
C ILE A 114 -14.93 9.39 19.83
N GLN A 115 -16.15 8.86 19.71
CA GLN A 115 -16.67 7.85 20.65
C GLN A 115 -15.85 6.57 20.61
N LEU A 116 -15.51 6.07 19.42
CA LEU A 116 -14.65 4.90 19.22
C LEU A 116 -13.26 5.12 19.78
N PHE A 117 -12.67 6.29 19.54
CA PHE A 117 -11.37 6.64 20.11
C PHE A 117 -11.40 6.54 21.64
N ARG A 118 -12.41 7.12 22.28
CA ARG A 118 -12.57 7.06 23.74
C ARG A 118 -12.84 5.63 24.23
N ALA A 119 -13.67 4.87 23.51
CA ALA A 119 -14.02 3.51 23.90
C ALA A 119 -12.82 2.56 23.82
N ILE A 120 -11.93 2.74 22.85
CA ILE A 120 -10.75 1.88 22.62
C ILE A 120 -9.56 2.39 23.44
N TYR A 121 -9.11 3.61 23.20
CA TYR A 121 -7.89 4.16 23.81
C TYR A 121 -8.06 4.66 25.25
N GLY A 122 -9.29 4.93 25.67
CA GLY A 122 -9.63 5.26 27.06
C GLY A 122 -9.81 4.04 27.95
N TYR A 123 -9.81 2.83 27.40
CA TYR A 123 -9.97 1.60 28.19
C TYR A 123 -8.60 1.14 28.71
N GLU A 124 -8.49 0.98 30.03
CA GLU A 124 -7.22 0.74 30.73
C GLU A 124 -6.37 -0.38 30.11
N PRO A 125 -6.90 -1.59 29.82
CA PRO A 125 -6.09 -2.66 29.23
C PRO A 125 -5.51 -2.35 27.84
N LEU A 126 -6.08 -1.38 27.11
CA LEU A 126 -5.64 -0.95 25.78
C LEU A 126 -4.81 0.34 25.79
N GLN A 127 -4.61 0.97 26.95
CA GLN A 127 -3.88 2.25 27.06
C GLN A 127 -2.43 2.15 26.59
N LYS A 128 -1.82 0.97 26.65
CA LYS A 128 -0.47 0.75 26.09
C LYS A 128 -0.36 1.16 24.61
N TYR A 129 -1.44 1.05 23.84
CA TYR A 129 -1.50 1.51 22.45
C TYR A 129 -1.68 3.03 22.30
N ALA A 130 -2.00 3.71 23.39
CA ALA A 130 -2.16 5.16 23.41
C ALA A 130 -0.85 5.93 23.64
N LEU A 131 0.21 5.26 24.12
CA LEU A 131 1.44 5.91 24.59
C LEU A 131 2.33 6.46 23.46
N GLY A 132 2.30 5.85 22.25
CA GLY A 132 3.12 6.26 21.12
C GLY A 132 2.59 7.52 20.41
N VAL A 133 3.47 8.23 19.70
CA VAL A 133 3.08 9.33 18.79
C VAL A 133 2.14 8.79 17.70
N GLN A 134 2.53 7.69 17.06
CA GLN A 134 1.70 7.00 16.09
C GLN A 134 0.85 5.93 16.78
N LYS A 135 -0.47 6.09 16.69
CA LYS A 135 -1.41 5.11 17.25
C LYS A 135 -1.46 3.88 16.35
N PRO A 136 -1.18 2.67 16.87
CA PRO A 136 -1.12 1.45 16.04
C PRO A 136 -2.49 0.95 15.58
N ILE A 137 -3.57 1.31 16.27
CA ILE A 137 -4.95 0.96 15.91
C ILE A 137 -5.57 2.13 15.15
N ARG A 138 -5.91 1.94 13.88
CA ARG A 138 -6.58 2.94 13.04
C ARG A 138 -8.09 2.71 13.06
N ILE A 139 -8.86 3.80 13.15
CA ILE A 139 -10.31 3.78 13.27
C ILE A 139 -10.91 4.48 12.05
N ILE A 140 -11.33 3.72 11.07
CA ILE A 140 -11.88 4.23 9.81
C ILE A 140 -13.40 4.11 9.85
N VAL A 141 -14.10 5.23 9.78
CA VAL A 141 -15.57 5.26 9.80
C VAL A 141 -16.08 5.87 8.51
N LYS A 142 -16.99 5.16 7.84
CA LYS A 142 -17.67 5.61 6.63
C LYS A 142 -19.15 5.20 6.70
N ASN A 143 -20.05 6.17 6.72
CA ASN A 143 -21.51 5.96 6.78
C ASN A 143 -21.95 5.04 7.93
N GLY A 144 -21.35 5.21 9.12
CA GLY A 144 -21.62 4.37 10.29
C GLY A 144 -20.99 2.98 10.27
N HIS A 145 -20.27 2.60 9.21
CA HIS A 145 -19.48 1.37 9.15
C HIS A 145 -18.06 1.61 9.60
N VAL A 146 -17.57 0.77 10.50
CA VAL A 146 -16.26 0.90 11.14
C VAL A 146 -15.32 -0.17 10.62
N ASN A 147 -14.14 0.23 10.13
CA ASN A 147 -13.01 -0.66 9.87
C ASN A 147 -11.89 -0.34 10.87
N LEU A 148 -11.47 -1.34 11.61
CA LEU A 148 -10.31 -1.29 12.51
C LEU A 148 -9.12 -1.88 11.78
N GLU A 149 -8.08 -1.06 11.58
CA GLU A 149 -6.89 -1.42 10.83
C GLU A 149 -5.65 -1.27 11.72
N GLY A 150 -4.56 -1.95 11.37
CA GLY A 150 -3.29 -1.80 12.06
C GLY A 150 -2.86 -3.04 12.83
N VAL A 151 -2.16 -2.84 13.97
CA VAL A 151 -1.51 -3.95 14.68
C VAL A 151 -1.78 -3.91 16.18
N VAL A 152 -1.84 -5.11 16.77
CA VAL A 152 -1.93 -5.34 18.21
C VAL A 152 -0.99 -6.48 18.60
N ASP A 153 -0.67 -6.59 19.90
CA ASP A 153 0.33 -7.53 20.40
C ASP A 153 -0.18 -8.98 20.49
N ASN A 154 -1.48 -9.17 20.65
CA ASN A 154 -2.08 -10.50 20.85
C ASN A 154 -3.56 -10.54 20.44
N ASP A 155 -4.11 -11.76 20.33
CA ASP A 155 -5.51 -12.00 19.98
C ASP A 155 -6.50 -11.52 21.05
N ALA A 156 -6.11 -11.52 22.33
CA ALA A 156 -6.96 -11.02 23.40
C ALA A 156 -7.21 -9.51 23.23
N ASP A 157 -6.18 -8.74 22.92
CA ASP A 157 -6.30 -7.31 22.63
C ASP A 157 -7.12 -7.06 21.38
N LYS A 158 -6.90 -7.85 20.30
CA LYS A 158 -7.72 -7.78 19.09
C LYS A 158 -9.20 -7.97 19.37
N ASN A 159 -9.53 -8.98 20.17
CA ASN A 159 -10.92 -9.26 20.58
C ASN A 159 -11.47 -8.14 21.47
N LEU A 160 -10.66 -7.64 22.39
CA LEU A 160 -11.04 -6.57 23.29
C LEU A 160 -11.35 -5.27 22.53
N VAL A 161 -10.52 -4.89 21.56
CA VAL A 161 -10.79 -3.76 20.64
C VAL A 161 -12.13 -3.96 19.91
N ASN A 162 -12.39 -5.16 19.42
CA ASN A 162 -13.66 -5.47 18.76
C ASN A 162 -14.86 -5.31 19.68
N ILE A 163 -14.78 -5.83 20.91
CA ILE A 163 -15.85 -5.70 21.93
C ILE A 163 -16.09 -4.22 22.24
N ARG A 164 -15.02 -3.44 22.46
CA ARG A 164 -15.11 -2.01 22.76
C ARG A 164 -15.69 -1.19 21.61
N ALA A 165 -15.33 -1.52 20.37
CA ALA A 165 -15.90 -0.86 19.20
C ALA A 165 -17.41 -1.16 19.05
N ASN A 166 -17.81 -2.43 19.20
CA ASN A 166 -19.22 -2.82 19.13
C ASN A 166 -20.09 -2.28 20.26
N SER A 167 -19.51 -1.80 21.37
CA SER A 167 -20.25 -1.17 22.47
C SER A 167 -20.66 0.28 22.21
N VAL A 168 -20.15 0.90 21.14
CA VAL A 168 -20.46 2.29 20.77
C VAL A 168 -21.82 2.36 20.06
N PRO A 169 -22.78 3.14 20.56
CA PRO A 169 -24.09 3.23 19.91
C PRO A 169 -24.02 3.98 18.59
N GLY A 170 -24.90 3.63 17.66
CA GLY A 170 -25.00 4.27 16.34
C GLY A 170 -24.08 3.69 15.26
N ILE A 171 -23.36 2.62 15.56
CA ILE A 171 -22.56 1.87 14.58
C ILE A 171 -23.44 0.83 13.89
N PHE A 172 -23.32 0.75 12.55
CA PHE A 172 -24.02 -0.25 11.75
C PHE A 172 -23.24 -1.58 11.67
N SER A 173 -21.93 -1.51 11.55
CA SER A 173 -21.06 -2.70 11.55
C SER A 173 -19.64 -2.37 11.94
N VAL A 174 -18.94 -3.37 12.49
CA VAL A 174 -17.50 -3.32 12.79
C VAL A 174 -16.80 -4.44 12.03
N THR A 175 -15.81 -4.08 11.21
CA THR A 175 -14.88 -5.00 10.57
C THR A 175 -13.52 -4.87 11.25
N ASN A 176 -13.04 -5.96 11.85
CA ASN A 176 -11.78 -5.96 12.59
C ASN A 176 -10.66 -6.62 11.79
N ASN A 177 -9.88 -5.78 11.08
CA ASN A 177 -8.74 -6.17 10.26
C ASN A 177 -7.40 -6.03 11.02
N LEU A 178 -7.42 -5.89 12.34
CA LEU A 178 -6.20 -5.81 13.12
C LEU A 178 -5.34 -7.07 12.97
N GLN A 179 -4.05 -6.86 12.74
CA GLN A 179 -3.06 -7.93 12.67
C GLN A 179 -2.42 -8.13 14.04
N VAL A 180 -2.18 -9.38 14.41
CA VAL A 180 -1.46 -9.70 15.63
C VAL A 180 0.02 -9.81 15.32
N VAL A 181 0.81 -8.93 15.91
CA VAL A 181 2.27 -8.92 15.81
C VAL A 181 2.82 -8.85 17.23
N PRO A 182 3.31 -9.96 17.80
CA PRO A 182 3.83 -9.96 19.16
C PRO A 182 4.92 -8.91 19.33
N SER A 183 4.82 -8.11 20.38
CA SER A 183 5.89 -7.21 20.79
C SER A 183 7.11 -8.03 21.23
N LYS A 184 8.28 -7.69 20.70
CA LYS A 184 9.56 -8.33 21.07
C LYS A 184 10.01 -7.87 22.44
#